data_58664a5263ee723f61e9287fd677c044
#
_entry.id   58664a5263ee723f61e9287fd677c044
#
_cell.length_a   1.000
_cell.length_b   1.000
_cell.length_c   1.000
_cell.angle_alpha   90.00
_cell.angle_beta   90.00
_cell.angle_gamma   90.00
#
_symmetry.space_group_name_H-M   'P 1'
#
loop_
_entity.id
_entity.type
_entity.pdbx_description
1 polymer ?
#
loop_
_entity_poly.entity_id
_entity_poly.type
_entity_poly.pdbx_seq_one_letter_code
_entity_poly.pdbx_strand_id
1 'polypeptide(L)' 'MVKELRDKTNAGMMDCKKALTETSGDMEKAIDLLRQKG' A
#
# COMPACT_ATOMS: atom_id res chain seq x y z
N MET A 1 -4.84 -1.53 9.07
CA MET A 1 -4.28 -1.97 7.78
C MET A 1 -3.58 -0.84 7.05
N VAL A 2 -4.30 0.24 6.77
CA VAL A 2 -3.68 1.37 6.07
C VAL A 2 -2.53 1.98 6.87
N LYS A 3 -2.69 2.04 8.18
CA LYS A 3 -1.66 2.60 9.05
C LYS A 3 -0.37 1.78 9.00
N GLU A 4 -0.49 0.46 9.00
CA GLU A 4 0.67 -0.41 8.90
C GLU A 4 1.34 -0.30 7.54
N LEU A 5 0.52 -0.24 6.51
CA LEU A 5 1.02 -0.11 5.14
C LEU A 5 1.78 1.20 4.97
N ARG A 6 1.23 2.27 5.51
CA ARG A 6 1.86 3.58 5.46
C ARG A 6 3.20 3.58 6.20
N ASP A 7 3.23 2.92 7.34
CA ASP A 7 4.43 2.86 8.17
C ASP A 7 5.55 2.07 7.46
N LYS A 8 5.17 1.02 6.77
CA LYS A 8 6.14 0.17 6.08
C LYS A 8 6.63 0.78 4.77
N THR A 9 5.77 1.46 4.05
CA THR A 9 6.11 2.00 2.73
C THR A 9 6.36 3.49 2.74
N ASN A 10 5.96 4.16 3.79
CA ASN A 10 6.05 5.61 3.92
C ASN A 10 5.33 6.34 2.78
N ALA A 11 4.33 5.69 2.21
CA ALA A 11 3.53 6.25 1.14
C ALA A 11 2.37 7.08 1.68
N GLY A 12 1.78 7.89 0.83
CA GLY A 12 0.63 8.69 1.22
C GLY A 12 -0.59 7.81 1.52
N MET A 13 -1.51 8.36 2.32
CA MET A 13 -2.71 7.61 2.69
C MET A 13 -3.53 7.20 1.46
N MET A 14 -3.62 8.07 0.47
CA MET A 14 -4.38 7.77 -0.73
C MET A 14 -3.72 6.67 -1.55
N ASP A 15 -2.40 6.67 -1.63
CA ASP A 15 -1.68 5.64 -2.34
C ASP A 15 -1.85 4.29 -1.65
N CYS A 16 -1.81 4.26 -0.33
CA CYS A 16 -2.03 3.02 0.42
C CYS A 16 -3.43 2.47 0.18
N LYS A 17 -4.41 3.33 0.21
CA LYS A 17 -5.80 2.94 -0.02
C LYS A 17 -5.97 2.40 -1.45
N LYS A 18 -5.38 3.07 -2.41
CA LYS A 18 -5.46 2.67 -3.80
C LYS A 18 -4.78 1.32 -4.02
N ALA A 19 -3.61 1.14 -3.42
CA ALA A 19 -2.88 -0.12 -3.54
C ALA A 19 -3.67 -1.27 -2.94
N LEU A 20 -4.28 -1.06 -1.78
CA LEU A 20 -5.11 -2.08 -1.15
C LEU A 20 -6.34 -2.42 -1.99
N THR A 21 -6.93 -1.42 -2.63
CA THR A 21 -8.08 -1.63 -3.51
C THR A 21 -7.68 -2.45 -4.73
N GLU A 22 -6.55 -2.14 -5.32
CA GLU A 22 -6.08 -2.85 -6.51
C GLU A 22 -5.67 -4.29 -6.20
N THR A 23 -5.19 -4.53 -4.99
CA THR A 23 -4.74 -5.86 -4.57
C THR A 23 -5.81 -6.62 -3.78
N SER A 24 -7.02 -6.07 -3.73
CA SER A 24 -8.15 -6.68 -3.00
C SER A 24 -7.84 -6.87 -1.52
N GLY A 25 -7.15 -5.93 -0.93
CA GLY A 25 -6.82 -5.97 0.48
C GLY A 25 -5.59 -6.79 0.83
N ASP A 26 -4.80 -7.18 -0.17
CA ASP A 26 -3.58 -7.96 0.04
C ASP A 26 -2.44 -7.03 0.44
N MET A 27 -2.03 -7.11 1.71
CA MET A 27 -0.98 -6.24 2.24
C MET A 27 0.37 -6.44 1.54
N GLU A 28 0.74 -7.68 1.33
CA GLU A 28 2.03 -7.98 0.70
C GLU A 28 2.09 -7.43 -0.71
N LYS A 29 1.04 -7.65 -1.48
CA LYS A 29 0.98 -7.16 -2.84
C LYS A 29 0.86 -5.64 -2.89
N ALA A 30 0.15 -5.07 -1.93
CA ALA A 30 0.03 -3.62 -1.84
C ALA A 30 1.39 -2.99 -1.57
N ILE A 31 2.18 -3.58 -0.68
CA ILE A 31 3.51 -3.10 -0.38
C ILE A 31 4.40 -3.19 -1.63
N ASP A 32 4.32 -4.32 -2.31
CA ASP A 32 5.09 -4.53 -3.53
C ASP A 32 4.72 -3.51 -4.61
N LEU A 33 3.43 -3.27 -4.75
CA LEU A 33 2.92 -2.29 -5.72
C LEU A 33 3.44 -0.89 -5.43
N LEU A 34 3.41 -0.49 -4.16
CA LEU A 34 3.88 0.82 -3.75
C LEU A 34 5.39 0.96 -3.92
N ARG A 35 6.12 -0.11 -3.68
CA ARG A 35 7.57 -0.11 -3.87
C ARG A 35 7.95 0.04 -5.34
N GLN A 36 7.18 -0.57 -6.21
CA GLN A 36 7.40 -0.46 -7.63
C GLN A 36 7.16 0.96 -8.14
N LYS A 37 6.16 1.62 -7.55
CA LYS A 37 5.87 3.00 -7.93
C LYS A 37 6.88 4.00 -7.38
N GLY A 38 7.39 3.67 -6.22
CA GLY A 38 8.36 4.53 -5.56
C GLY A 38 9.64 4.59 -6.28
#